data_9fab61eac29f5725e28c3a380d22f957
#
_entry.id   9fab61eac29f5725e28c3a380d22f957
#
_cell.length_a   1.000
_cell.length_b   1.000
_cell.length_c   1.000
_cell.angle_alpha   90.00
_cell.angle_beta   90.00
_cell.angle_gamma   90.00
#
_symmetry.space_group_name_H-M   'P 1'
#
loop_
_entity.id
_entity.type
_entity.pdbx_description
1 polymer ?
#
loop_
_entity_poly.entity_id
_entity_poly.type
_entity_poly.pdbx_seq_one_letter_code
_entity_poly.pdbx_strand_id
1 'polypeptide(L)'
;MISILLTTILTAASLHNIEIEIYDELTPLFPDSKLESNRTTSECDSPRNTYAAVHLLIHGAEPDIPLMLSSNIDGNWYKLIPVPVEENTGKKSRTEQFDGEENPNVIRRAPFEIYEIMEPVAHNIVPDESVTALRFEIPIPADASIGTQTVTLTLQQSENKTSCEYQLNIFSAQVPDSGKNSLSYTNWFNIKKMATFHELELYSDAHWKMVDKYAAMMKRGRQNTFWVSWPYFFSNDLILDKEKLKEYVGRFTKAGLWWIEGSTIAHRPNGDWSSPYLQLKLGKSETHTPQGLKDLKSITVQMMDAIVEFGWEDRWVQHIADEPTDTNAKEYAALSSYIRSYMPSIPIVEATMSRQLIDSVDIWCPQVQEFQANIDFFKERQKEGDQVWTYTCLIPGGKWLNRLLDMERLRQVYFGWAASKYDISGYLHWGLNQYHADPFTQSVVDHPAMPNTTNKLPSGDTHVIYPGDDEPWSGLRFEAHRIGLEDFEMLAQLKILNPTIHDEIVNTIFTQYDDYETNVSKYRVAKKALMQALQ
;
A
#
# COMPACT_ATOMS: atom_id res chain seq x y z
N MET A 1 -8.83 -70.43 36.08
CA MET A 1 -9.34 -69.06 36.28
C MET A 1 -8.17 -68.11 36.08
N ILE A 2 -8.09 -67.51 34.90
CA ILE A 2 -7.05 -66.50 34.57
C ILE A 2 -7.72 -65.17 34.72
N SER A 3 -7.26 -64.40 35.69
CA SER A 3 -7.72 -63.00 35.95
C SER A 3 -6.97 -62.05 35.01
N ILE A 4 -7.67 -61.44 34.07
CA ILE A 4 -7.13 -60.39 33.21
C ILE A 4 -7.29 -59.08 33.96
N LEU A 5 -6.15 -58.48 34.39
CA LEU A 5 -6.08 -57.12 34.88
C LEU A 5 -6.13 -56.16 33.66
N LEU A 6 -7.23 -55.41 33.49
CA LEU A 6 -7.32 -54.31 32.59
C LEU A 6 -6.61 -53.09 33.26
N THR A 7 -5.44 -52.77 32.81
CA THR A 7 -4.75 -51.53 33.19
C THR A 7 -5.29 -50.42 32.31
N THR A 8 -6.14 -49.57 32.85
CA THR A 8 -6.59 -48.33 32.22
C THR A 8 -5.43 -47.33 32.28
N ILE A 9 -4.78 -47.09 31.16
CA ILE A 9 -3.81 -46.00 31.03
C ILE A 9 -4.64 -44.73 30.91
N LEU A 10 -4.82 -44.00 32.02
CA LEU A 10 -5.20 -42.59 31.95
C LEU A 10 -3.99 -41.83 31.39
N THR A 11 -4.03 -41.50 30.14
CA THR A 11 -3.19 -40.44 29.60
C THR A 11 -3.66 -39.12 30.25
N ALA A 12 -2.87 -38.61 31.19
CA ALA A 12 -3.02 -37.24 31.65
C ALA A 12 -2.82 -36.35 30.42
N ALA A 13 -3.90 -35.78 29.88
CA ALA A 13 -3.79 -34.66 28.96
C ALA A 13 -3.03 -33.58 29.70
N SER A 14 -1.85 -33.22 29.25
CA SER A 14 -1.16 -32.04 29.73
C SER A 14 -2.07 -30.85 29.40
N LEU A 15 -2.61 -30.24 30.42
CA LEU A 15 -3.31 -28.95 30.26
C LEU A 15 -2.28 -27.94 29.69
N HIS A 16 -2.24 -27.80 28.37
CA HIS A 16 -1.47 -26.75 27.76
C HIS A 16 -2.22 -25.44 28.06
N ASN A 17 -1.63 -24.57 28.85
CA ASN A 17 -2.20 -23.26 29.09
C ASN A 17 -2.01 -22.44 27.82
N ILE A 18 -3.10 -21.89 27.30
CA ILE A 18 -3.05 -20.90 26.23
C ILE A 18 -2.56 -19.60 26.83
N GLU A 19 -1.44 -19.09 26.33
CA GLU A 19 -0.87 -17.82 26.70
C GLU A 19 -1.09 -16.79 25.58
N ILE A 20 -1.50 -15.56 25.92
CA ILE A 20 -1.84 -14.48 24.99
C ILE A 20 -1.06 -13.24 25.36
N GLU A 21 -0.42 -12.64 24.37
CA GLU A 21 0.13 -11.29 24.49
C GLU A 21 -0.49 -10.36 23.43
N ILE A 22 -0.76 -9.11 23.84
CA ILE A 22 -1.30 -8.06 22.96
C ILE A 22 -0.15 -7.18 22.48
N TYR A 23 -0.08 -6.99 21.17
CA TYR A 23 0.90 -6.14 20.51
C TYR A 23 0.23 -5.01 19.74
N ASP A 24 0.97 -3.89 19.60
CA ASP A 24 0.59 -2.84 18.66
C ASP A 24 0.57 -3.38 17.22
N GLU A 25 -0.42 -2.95 16.43
CA GLU A 25 -0.62 -3.40 15.04
C GLU A 25 0.57 -3.09 14.11
N LEU A 26 1.47 -2.18 14.49
CA LEU A 26 2.68 -1.84 13.73
C LEU A 26 3.92 -2.66 14.17
N THR A 27 3.78 -3.48 15.22
CA THR A 27 4.87 -4.35 15.68
C THR A 27 5.01 -5.56 14.75
N PRO A 28 6.17 -5.81 14.11
CA PRO A 28 6.39 -7.01 13.35
C PRO A 28 6.33 -8.26 14.24
N LEU A 29 5.55 -9.26 13.83
CA LEU A 29 5.42 -10.55 14.50
C LEU A 29 5.88 -11.68 13.55
N PHE A 30 6.43 -12.75 14.14
CA PHE A 30 7.01 -13.87 13.39
C PHE A 30 6.47 -15.22 13.94
N PRO A 31 6.36 -16.27 13.11
CA PRO A 31 5.91 -17.58 13.55
C PRO A 31 6.76 -18.23 14.64
N ASP A 32 8.02 -17.84 14.76
CA ASP A 32 8.97 -18.27 15.77
C ASP A 32 9.17 -17.24 16.91
N SER A 33 8.32 -16.20 16.99
CA SER A 33 8.34 -15.24 18.10
C SER A 33 8.14 -15.94 19.44
N LYS A 34 8.90 -15.49 20.43
CA LYS A 34 8.68 -15.85 21.82
C LYS A 34 7.86 -14.75 22.49
N LEU A 35 7.19 -15.09 23.59
CA LEU A 35 6.52 -14.11 24.41
C LEU A 35 7.54 -13.09 24.96
N GLU A 36 7.32 -11.80 24.71
CA GLU A 36 8.21 -10.71 25.11
C GLU A 36 7.39 -9.60 25.76
N SER A 37 7.13 -9.71 27.05
CA SER A 37 6.27 -8.77 27.80
C SER A 37 6.68 -7.29 27.68
N ASN A 38 7.93 -6.99 27.34
CA ASN A 38 8.40 -5.61 27.15
C ASN A 38 7.99 -5.01 25.79
N ARG A 39 7.38 -5.78 24.91
CA ARG A 39 6.87 -5.34 23.59
C ARG A 39 5.35 -5.30 23.53
N THR A 40 4.67 -5.70 24.60
CA THR A 40 3.21 -5.73 24.66
C THR A 40 2.63 -4.32 24.82
N THR A 41 1.35 -4.17 24.44
CA THR A 41 0.57 -2.95 24.68
C THR A 41 -0.63 -3.23 25.55
N SER A 42 -1.01 -2.28 26.39
CA SER A 42 -2.24 -2.28 27.18
C SER A 42 -3.23 -1.19 26.75
N GLU A 43 -2.87 -0.39 25.75
CA GLU A 43 -3.66 0.75 25.26
C GLU A 43 -3.70 0.77 23.73
N CYS A 44 -4.83 1.22 23.19
CA CYS A 44 -5.03 1.52 21.79
C CYS A 44 -5.71 2.90 21.70
N ASP A 45 -4.97 3.90 21.23
CA ASP A 45 -5.48 5.25 21.02
C ASP A 45 -5.98 5.41 19.58
N SER A 46 -7.20 5.91 19.40
CA SER A 46 -7.82 6.03 18.08
C SER A 46 -8.52 7.37 17.88
N PRO A 47 -8.38 8.02 16.72
CA PRO A 47 -9.31 9.04 16.28
C PRO A 47 -10.65 8.42 15.88
N ARG A 48 -11.63 9.24 15.49
CA ARG A 48 -12.90 8.78 14.90
C ARG A 48 -12.78 8.65 13.38
N ASN A 49 -13.70 7.89 12.77
CA ASN A 49 -13.77 7.58 11.34
C ASN A 49 -12.55 6.79 10.83
N THR A 50 -12.20 5.72 11.55
CA THR A 50 -11.07 4.84 11.26
C THR A 50 -11.30 3.43 11.82
N TYR A 51 -10.25 2.64 11.90
CA TYR A 51 -10.19 1.33 12.54
C TYR A 51 -9.16 1.36 13.66
N ALA A 52 -9.53 0.90 14.85
CA ALA A 52 -8.63 0.64 15.96
C ALA A 52 -8.29 -0.86 15.99
N ALA A 53 -7.03 -1.23 16.03
CA ALA A 53 -6.67 -2.63 16.01
C ALA A 53 -5.50 -2.97 16.93
N VAL A 54 -5.50 -4.22 17.40
CA VAL A 54 -4.41 -4.84 18.13
C VAL A 54 -4.09 -6.19 17.51
N HIS A 55 -2.85 -6.63 17.68
CA HIS A 55 -2.43 -7.99 17.33
C HIS A 55 -2.34 -8.85 18.60
N LEU A 56 -2.68 -10.11 18.48
CA LEU A 56 -2.51 -11.11 19.54
C LEU A 56 -1.49 -12.14 19.05
N LEU A 57 -0.57 -12.49 19.92
CA LEU A 57 0.33 -13.62 19.74
C LEU A 57 -0.09 -14.70 20.74
N ILE A 58 -0.33 -15.90 20.25
CA ILE A 58 -0.95 -17.00 20.99
C ILE A 58 0.00 -18.19 20.99
N HIS A 59 0.33 -18.67 22.20
CA HIS A 59 1.14 -19.85 22.42
C HIS A 59 0.34 -20.93 23.14
N GLY A 60 0.70 -22.19 22.92
CA GLY A 60 0.14 -23.33 23.62
C GLY A 60 -1.28 -23.73 23.18
N ALA A 61 -1.83 -23.13 22.13
CA ALA A 61 -3.04 -23.64 21.50
C ALA A 61 -2.72 -24.95 20.78
N GLU A 62 -3.62 -25.96 20.93
CA GLU A 62 -3.44 -27.26 20.29
C GLU A 62 -3.78 -27.17 18.80
N PRO A 63 -2.88 -27.59 17.89
CA PRO A 63 -3.18 -27.72 16.47
C PRO A 63 -4.39 -28.63 16.23
N ASP A 64 -5.08 -28.43 15.11
CA ASP A 64 -6.25 -29.23 14.70
C ASP A 64 -7.50 -29.14 15.59
N ILE A 65 -7.42 -28.48 16.74
CA ILE A 65 -8.58 -28.22 17.61
C ILE A 65 -9.04 -26.77 17.41
N PRO A 66 -10.30 -26.52 17.02
CA PRO A 66 -10.78 -25.17 16.83
C PRO A 66 -10.63 -24.28 18.07
N LEU A 67 -10.07 -23.09 17.89
CA LEU A 67 -9.97 -22.03 18.88
C LEU A 67 -11.11 -21.04 18.67
N MET A 68 -12.02 -20.94 19.64
CA MET A 68 -13.15 -20.01 19.60
C MET A 68 -12.71 -18.61 20.02
N LEU A 69 -13.18 -17.60 19.30
CA LEU A 69 -12.84 -16.19 19.47
C LEU A 69 -14.07 -15.41 19.89
N SER A 70 -13.94 -14.54 20.89
CA SER A 70 -15.01 -13.63 21.29
C SER A 70 -14.46 -12.36 21.93
N SER A 71 -15.26 -11.30 21.91
CA SER A 71 -14.96 -10.03 22.56
C SER A 71 -16.21 -9.45 23.23
N ASN A 72 -16.02 -8.53 24.17
CA ASN A 72 -17.13 -7.82 24.84
C ASN A 72 -17.68 -6.66 23.99
N ILE A 73 -17.08 -6.36 22.86
CA ILE A 73 -17.53 -5.34 21.89
C ILE A 73 -17.48 -5.90 20.48
N ASP A 74 -18.27 -5.31 19.57
CA ASP A 74 -18.29 -5.71 18.16
C ASP A 74 -16.96 -5.35 17.48
N GLY A 75 -16.45 -6.27 16.67
CA GLY A 75 -15.21 -6.11 15.91
C GLY A 75 -14.98 -7.26 14.94
N ASN A 76 -14.00 -7.10 14.10
CA ASN A 76 -13.61 -8.07 13.08
C ASN A 76 -12.37 -8.84 13.53
N TRP A 77 -12.40 -10.14 13.31
CA TRP A 77 -11.28 -11.02 13.57
C TRP A 77 -10.59 -11.39 12.26
N TYR A 78 -9.26 -11.42 12.31
CA TYR A 78 -8.43 -11.89 11.20
C TYR A 78 -7.38 -12.84 11.75
N LYS A 79 -7.18 -14.00 11.08
CA LYS A 79 -5.98 -14.81 11.26
C LYS A 79 -4.86 -14.14 10.46
N LEU A 80 -3.70 -13.98 11.07
CA LEU A 80 -2.53 -13.48 10.35
C LEU A 80 -1.78 -14.66 9.74
N ILE A 81 -1.58 -14.61 8.41
CA ILE A 81 -0.84 -15.64 7.68
C ILE A 81 0.57 -15.12 7.43
N PRO A 82 1.61 -15.91 7.73
CA PRO A 82 2.97 -15.52 7.45
C PRO A 82 3.31 -15.66 5.96
N VAL A 83 4.26 -14.85 5.50
CA VAL A 83 4.86 -14.93 4.17
C VAL A 83 6.37 -15.03 4.28
N PRO A 84 7.06 -15.73 3.34
CA PRO A 84 8.49 -15.87 3.38
C PRO A 84 9.20 -14.57 2.96
N VAL A 85 10.37 -14.35 3.55
CA VAL A 85 11.39 -13.39 3.11
C VAL A 85 12.62 -14.22 2.80
N GLU A 86 12.81 -14.54 1.54
CA GLU A 86 13.86 -15.47 1.09
C GLU A 86 15.22 -14.82 1.05
N GLU A 87 15.26 -13.51 0.75
CA GLU A 87 16.48 -12.71 0.64
C GLU A 87 16.21 -11.28 1.14
N ASN A 88 17.16 -10.68 1.85
CA ASN A 88 17.02 -9.32 2.33
C ASN A 88 17.12 -8.29 1.20
N THR A 89 16.42 -7.19 1.39
CA THR A 89 16.52 -5.99 0.57
C THR A 89 17.94 -5.44 0.60
N GLY A 90 18.46 -5.04 -0.55
CA GLY A 90 19.78 -4.43 -0.68
C GLY A 90 19.88 -3.09 0.04
N LYS A 91 21.09 -2.67 0.34
CA LYS A 91 21.35 -1.39 1.00
C LYS A 91 21.01 -0.18 0.12
N LYS A 92 21.13 -0.33 -1.20
CA LYS A 92 20.84 0.70 -2.20
C LYS A 92 19.54 0.41 -2.93
N SER A 93 19.38 -0.85 -3.35
CA SER A 93 18.26 -1.25 -4.20
C SER A 93 18.10 -2.77 -4.23
N ARG A 94 16.97 -3.27 -4.73
CA ARG A 94 16.77 -4.70 -5.03
C ARG A 94 17.06 -5.61 -3.84
N THR A 95 17.96 -6.61 -4.02
CA THR A 95 18.38 -7.57 -2.99
C THR A 95 19.84 -7.39 -2.63
N GLU A 96 20.27 -7.93 -1.50
CA GLU A 96 21.68 -7.90 -1.08
C GLU A 96 22.59 -8.61 -2.07
N GLN A 97 22.11 -9.70 -2.69
CA GLN A 97 22.87 -10.41 -3.72
C GLN A 97 23.15 -9.50 -4.93
N PHE A 98 22.21 -8.65 -5.29
CA PHE A 98 22.41 -7.68 -6.37
C PHE A 98 23.38 -6.57 -5.97
N ASP A 99 23.22 -6.02 -4.77
CA ASP A 99 24.06 -4.93 -4.27
C ASP A 99 25.48 -5.37 -3.92
N GLY A 100 25.68 -6.67 -3.58
CA GLY A 100 26.95 -7.26 -3.20
C GLY A 100 27.44 -6.87 -1.80
N GLU A 101 26.55 -6.32 -0.96
CA GLU A 101 26.83 -5.94 0.44
C GLU A 101 25.61 -6.15 1.33
N GLU A 102 25.84 -6.42 2.63
CA GLU A 102 24.76 -6.55 3.62
C GLU A 102 24.08 -5.22 3.92
N ASN A 103 22.76 -5.26 4.11
CA ASN A 103 21.96 -4.13 4.57
C ASN A 103 21.74 -4.22 6.09
N PRO A 104 22.34 -3.33 6.90
CA PRO A 104 22.15 -3.34 8.35
C PRO A 104 20.79 -2.82 8.81
N ASN A 105 19.94 -2.30 7.89
CA ASN A 105 18.66 -1.65 8.20
C ASN A 105 17.47 -2.58 7.92
N VAL A 106 17.64 -3.88 8.04
CA VAL A 106 16.56 -4.87 7.95
C VAL A 106 16.11 -5.27 9.35
N ILE A 107 14.83 -5.61 9.53
CA ILE A 107 14.29 -6.01 10.84
C ILE A 107 14.79 -7.39 11.28
N ARG A 108 15.18 -8.24 10.32
CA ARG A 108 15.66 -9.60 10.56
C ARG A 108 16.47 -10.10 9.38
N ARG A 109 17.45 -10.96 9.64
CA ARG A 109 18.26 -11.62 8.58
C ARG A 109 17.46 -12.73 7.90
N ALA A 110 17.38 -12.68 6.58
CA ALA A 110 16.77 -13.73 5.76
C ALA A 110 17.63 -15.04 5.78
N PRO A 111 17.00 -16.23 5.55
CA PRO A 111 15.58 -16.39 5.32
C PRO A 111 14.75 -16.41 6.63
N PHE A 112 13.53 -15.88 6.56
CA PHE A 112 12.56 -15.94 7.67
C PHE A 112 11.13 -15.82 7.14
N GLU A 113 10.15 -16.02 7.99
CA GLU A 113 8.73 -15.76 7.73
C GLU A 113 8.24 -14.63 8.62
N ILE A 114 7.32 -13.79 8.11
CA ILE A 114 6.71 -12.68 8.83
C ILE A 114 5.20 -12.70 8.64
N TYR A 115 4.44 -12.49 9.72
CA TYR A 115 2.99 -12.30 9.61
C TYR A 115 2.67 -11.04 8.81
N GLU A 116 1.89 -11.20 7.76
CA GLU A 116 1.59 -10.12 6.80
C GLU A 116 0.14 -10.12 6.32
N ILE A 117 -0.47 -11.29 6.03
CA ILE A 117 -1.77 -11.39 5.37
C ILE A 117 -2.87 -11.41 6.42
N MET A 118 -3.95 -10.69 6.18
CA MET A 118 -5.13 -10.63 7.03
C MET A 118 -6.25 -11.50 6.45
N GLU A 119 -6.32 -12.78 6.83
CA GLU A 119 -7.41 -13.67 6.48
C GLU A 119 -8.64 -13.38 7.35
N PRO A 120 -9.78 -12.95 6.79
CA PRO A 120 -10.99 -12.73 7.58
C PRO A 120 -11.51 -14.04 8.19
N VAL A 121 -11.81 -14.02 9.48
CA VAL A 121 -12.39 -15.16 10.18
C VAL A 121 -13.60 -14.74 11.00
N ALA A 122 -14.56 -15.67 11.21
CA ALA A 122 -15.76 -15.34 11.96
C ALA A 122 -15.50 -15.38 13.48
N HIS A 123 -15.67 -16.54 14.11
CA HIS A 123 -15.56 -16.72 15.56
C HIS A 123 -14.69 -17.92 15.95
N ASN A 124 -14.02 -18.52 15.00
CA ASN A 124 -13.10 -19.62 15.26
C ASN A 124 -12.00 -19.70 14.21
N ILE A 125 -10.89 -20.27 14.60
CA ILE A 125 -9.76 -20.60 13.72
C ILE A 125 -9.24 -22.00 14.07
N VAL A 126 -8.45 -22.56 13.16
CA VAL A 126 -7.56 -23.69 13.48
C VAL A 126 -6.18 -23.08 13.75
N PRO A 127 -5.61 -23.30 14.96
CA PRO A 127 -4.28 -22.78 15.31
C PRO A 127 -3.18 -23.40 14.45
N ASP A 128 -2.07 -22.65 14.30
CA ASP A 128 -0.86 -23.15 13.67
C ASP A 128 -0.05 -24.01 14.66
N GLU A 129 0.85 -24.85 14.15
CA GLU A 129 1.63 -25.81 14.96
C GLU A 129 2.58 -25.13 15.97
N SER A 130 3.02 -23.90 15.69
CA SER A 130 4.01 -23.19 16.51
C SER A 130 3.39 -22.06 17.32
N VAL A 131 3.13 -20.98 16.65
CA VAL A 131 2.55 -19.74 17.21
C VAL A 131 1.44 -19.30 16.28
N THR A 132 0.33 -18.87 16.83
CA THR A 132 -0.78 -18.31 16.06
C THR A 132 -0.84 -16.81 16.30
N ALA A 133 -0.94 -16.02 15.24
CA ALA A 133 -1.17 -14.59 15.37
C ALA A 133 -2.56 -14.20 14.84
N LEU A 134 -3.23 -13.34 15.59
CA LEU A 134 -4.53 -12.78 15.22
C LEU A 134 -4.47 -11.26 15.20
N ARG A 135 -5.37 -10.65 14.43
CA ARG A 135 -5.72 -9.24 14.53
C ARG A 135 -7.17 -9.13 14.98
N PHE A 136 -7.42 -8.28 15.98
CA PHE A 136 -8.75 -7.83 16.33
C PHE A 136 -8.89 -6.35 15.95
N GLU A 137 -9.90 -6.02 15.17
CA GLU A 137 -10.11 -4.70 14.59
C GLU A 137 -11.51 -4.18 14.88
N ILE A 138 -11.60 -2.98 15.42
CA ILE A 138 -12.84 -2.30 15.78
C ILE A 138 -13.07 -1.14 14.82
N PRO A 139 -14.13 -1.13 14.02
CA PRO A 139 -14.53 0.06 13.27
C PRO A 139 -14.92 1.19 14.25
N ILE A 140 -14.30 2.35 14.10
CA ILE A 140 -14.58 3.54 14.89
C ILE A 140 -15.33 4.54 14.01
N PRO A 141 -16.67 4.64 14.09
CA PRO A 141 -17.43 5.55 13.24
C PRO A 141 -17.14 7.01 13.55
N ALA A 142 -17.55 7.91 12.64
CA ALA A 142 -17.34 9.36 12.78
C ALA A 142 -18.08 9.96 13.98
N ASP A 143 -19.18 9.34 14.40
CA ASP A 143 -20.02 9.73 15.56
C ASP A 143 -19.74 8.89 16.81
N ALA A 144 -18.66 8.12 16.85
CA ALA A 144 -18.27 7.32 18.02
C ALA A 144 -18.17 8.18 19.27
N SER A 145 -18.64 7.66 20.41
CA SER A 145 -18.52 8.32 21.71
C SER A 145 -17.05 8.45 22.14
N ILE A 146 -16.65 9.65 22.53
CA ILE A 146 -15.32 9.94 23.05
C ILE A 146 -15.18 9.34 24.44
N GLY A 147 -14.00 8.78 24.75
CA GLY A 147 -13.70 8.24 26.08
C GLY A 147 -12.91 6.96 26.03
N THR A 148 -12.74 6.36 27.20
CA THR A 148 -11.99 5.12 27.38
C THR A 148 -12.95 3.98 27.71
N GLN A 149 -12.73 2.82 27.08
CA GLN A 149 -13.46 1.59 27.37
C GLN A 149 -12.50 0.40 27.43
N THR A 150 -12.80 -0.56 28.31
CA THR A 150 -12.04 -1.78 28.42
C THR A 150 -12.53 -2.77 27.37
N VAL A 151 -11.62 -3.25 26.53
CA VAL A 151 -11.85 -4.32 25.57
C VAL A 151 -11.32 -5.60 26.16
N THR A 152 -12.20 -6.60 26.28
CA THR A 152 -11.86 -7.95 26.75
C THR A 152 -11.95 -8.93 25.60
N LEU A 153 -10.84 -9.56 25.25
CA LEU A 153 -10.75 -10.59 24.22
C LEU A 153 -10.64 -11.95 24.89
N THR A 154 -11.45 -12.89 24.49
CA THR A 154 -11.52 -14.23 25.07
C THR A 154 -11.31 -15.30 24.03
N LEU A 155 -10.39 -16.20 24.31
CA LEU A 155 -10.06 -17.39 23.52
C LEU A 155 -10.47 -18.63 24.30
N GLN A 156 -11.11 -19.58 23.62
CA GLN A 156 -11.53 -20.83 24.23
C GLN A 156 -11.23 -22.02 23.30
N GLN A 157 -10.52 -22.98 23.82
CA GLN A 157 -10.25 -24.26 23.16
C GLN A 157 -10.61 -25.41 24.12
N SER A 158 -11.59 -26.22 23.73
CA SER A 158 -12.16 -27.24 24.62
C SER A 158 -12.65 -26.65 25.96
N GLU A 159 -12.14 -27.14 27.09
CA GLU A 159 -12.43 -26.58 28.43
C GLU A 159 -11.52 -25.43 28.83
N ASN A 160 -10.45 -25.17 28.07
CA ASN A 160 -9.48 -24.12 28.40
C ASN A 160 -9.99 -22.77 27.86
N LYS A 161 -10.14 -21.80 28.77
CA LYS A 161 -10.57 -20.44 28.46
C LYS A 161 -9.57 -19.46 29.04
N THR A 162 -9.10 -18.55 28.21
CA THR A 162 -8.20 -17.48 28.60
C THR A 162 -8.68 -16.14 28.07
N SER A 163 -8.37 -15.04 28.74
CA SER A 163 -8.77 -13.70 28.33
C SER A 163 -7.63 -12.71 28.53
N CYS A 164 -7.58 -11.71 27.68
CA CYS A 164 -6.71 -10.56 27.83
C CYS A 164 -7.50 -9.27 27.68
N GLU A 165 -6.97 -8.15 28.18
CA GLU A 165 -7.66 -6.86 28.18
C GLU A 165 -6.72 -5.74 27.75
N TYR A 166 -7.30 -4.73 27.10
CA TYR A 166 -6.63 -3.47 26.81
C TYR A 166 -7.62 -2.29 26.89
N GLN A 167 -7.09 -1.08 27.02
CA GLN A 167 -7.90 0.14 27.02
C GLN A 167 -7.97 0.71 25.60
N LEU A 168 -9.18 0.87 25.08
CA LEU A 168 -9.44 1.62 23.85
C LEU A 168 -9.80 3.06 24.22
N ASN A 169 -8.96 4.01 23.80
CA ASN A 169 -9.18 5.44 24.00
C ASN A 169 -9.63 6.10 22.71
N ILE A 170 -10.86 6.59 22.63
CA ILE A 170 -11.39 7.28 21.46
C ILE A 170 -11.28 8.79 21.69
N PHE A 171 -10.53 9.47 20.82
CA PHE A 171 -10.31 10.91 20.85
C PHE A 171 -11.37 11.66 20.02
N SER A 172 -11.53 12.97 20.26
CA SER A 172 -12.43 13.83 19.46
C SER A 172 -11.91 14.09 18.05
N ALA A 173 -10.60 13.99 17.83
CA ALA A 173 -10.01 14.09 16.50
C ALA A 173 -10.69 13.14 15.52
N GLN A 174 -10.94 13.61 14.30
CA GLN A 174 -11.64 12.85 13.27
C GLN A 174 -10.84 12.82 11.98
N VAL A 175 -10.71 11.63 11.40
CA VAL A 175 -10.12 11.45 10.08
C VAL A 175 -11.18 11.76 9.02
N PRO A 176 -10.98 12.70 8.09
CA PRO A 176 -11.89 12.94 6.97
C PRO A 176 -11.97 11.72 6.04
N ASP A 177 -13.08 11.59 5.32
CA ASP A 177 -13.18 10.60 4.24
C ASP A 177 -12.17 10.89 3.14
N SER A 178 -11.54 9.84 2.59
CA SER A 178 -10.63 10.02 1.46
C SER A 178 -11.42 10.43 0.20
N GLY A 179 -10.90 11.40 -0.55
CA GLY A 179 -11.57 11.93 -1.74
C GLY A 179 -10.72 12.95 -2.50
N LYS A 180 -11.36 13.95 -3.08
CA LYS A 180 -10.72 14.98 -3.93
C LYS A 180 -9.59 15.73 -3.23
N ASN A 181 -9.76 16.05 -1.95
CA ASN A 181 -8.84 16.91 -1.19
C ASN A 181 -7.84 16.14 -0.34
N SER A 182 -7.89 14.82 -0.36
CA SER A 182 -6.93 13.95 0.31
C SER A 182 -5.63 13.88 -0.46
N LEU A 183 -4.55 13.42 0.19
CA LEU A 183 -3.32 13.06 -0.51
C LEU A 183 -3.64 12.15 -1.69
N SER A 184 -3.18 12.50 -2.89
CA SER A 184 -3.37 11.63 -4.05
C SER A 184 -2.56 10.35 -3.86
N TYR A 185 -3.25 9.25 -3.63
CA TYR A 185 -2.62 7.96 -3.36
C TYR A 185 -2.99 6.97 -4.45
N THR A 186 -1.97 6.47 -5.14
CA THR A 186 -2.12 5.50 -6.19
C THR A 186 -1.18 4.31 -6.01
N ASN A 187 -1.72 3.11 -6.09
CA ASN A 187 -0.99 1.89 -6.41
C ASN A 187 -1.52 1.38 -7.75
N TRP A 188 -0.64 1.22 -8.72
CA TRP A 188 -1.04 0.63 -9.98
C TRP A 188 -1.42 -0.83 -9.80
N PHE A 189 -2.51 -1.22 -10.42
CA PHE A 189 -3.07 -2.55 -10.29
C PHE A 189 -3.28 -3.22 -11.65
N ASN A 190 -3.52 -4.52 -11.62
CA ASN A 190 -3.66 -5.34 -12.80
C ASN A 190 -4.92 -6.20 -12.74
N ILE A 191 -5.96 -5.82 -13.50
CA ILE A 191 -7.23 -6.55 -13.51
C ILE A 191 -7.13 -7.94 -14.12
N LYS A 192 -6.15 -8.21 -15.02
CA LYS A 192 -5.90 -9.57 -15.54
C LYS A 192 -5.36 -10.49 -14.45
N LYS A 193 -4.48 -9.96 -13.57
CA LYS A 193 -3.99 -10.72 -12.41
C LYS A 193 -5.13 -11.04 -11.43
N MET A 194 -6.11 -10.13 -11.26
CA MET A 194 -7.31 -10.43 -10.46
C MET A 194 -8.05 -11.63 -11.04
N ALA A 195 -8.30 -11.67 -12.35
CA ALA A 195 -8.93 -12.81 -12.99
C ALA A 195 -8.10 -14.10 -12.83
N THR A 196 -6.80 -14.04 -13.09
CA THR A 196 -5.91 -15.22 -13.04
C THR A 196 -5.83 -15.83 -11.64
N PHE A 197 -5.63 -15.02 -10.60
CA PHE A 197 -5.40 -15.51 -9.23
C PHE A 197 -6.69 -15.86 -8.49
N HIS A 198 -7.86 -15.46 -9.00
CA HIS A 198 -9.16 -15.91 -8.53
C HIS A 198 -9.81 -16.94 -9.47
N GLU A 199 -9.05 -17.48 -10.42
CA GLU A 199 -9.51 -18.50 -11.39
C GLU A 199 -10.79 -18.11 -12.14
N LEU A 200 -10.93 -16.80 -12.48
CA LEU A 200 -12.10 -16.25 -13.14
C LEU A 200 -11.85 -16.08 -14.65
N GLU A 201 -12.91 -16.25 -15.43
CA GLU A 201 -12.88 -15.91 -16.85
C GLU A 201 -12.74 -14.38 -17.02
N LEU A 202 -11.72 -13.97 -17.77
CA LEU A 202 -11.39 -12.56 -18.00
C LEU A 202 -12.59 -11.80 -18.62
N TYR A 203 -12.98 -10.70 -18.00
CA TYR A 203 -14.11 -9.83 -18.38
C TYR A 203 -15.50 -10.44 -18.20
N SER A 204 -15.63 -11.60 -17.55
CA SER A 204 -16.93 -12.12 -17.12
C SER A 204 -17.56 -11.26 -16.03
N ASP A 205 -18.86 -11.47 -15.78
CA ASP A 205 -19.56 -10.80 -14.66
C ASP A 205 -18.93 -11.12 -13.30
N ALA A 206 -18.43 -12.33 -13.11
CA ALA A 206 -17.71 -12.74 -11.89
C ALA A 206 -16.39 -11.96 -11.74
N HIS A 207 -15.64 -11.81 -12.82
CA HIS A 207 -14.42 -11.01 -12.82
C HIS A 207 -14.72 -9.53 -12.49
N TRP A 208 -15.74 -8.92 -13.09
CA TRP A 208 -16.10 -7.54 -12.78
C TRP A 208 -16.56 -7.34 -11.34
N LYS A 209 -17.27 -8.31 -10.75
CA LYS A 209 -17.58 -8.30 -9.31
C LYS A 209 -16.32 -8.39 -8.45
N MET A 210 -15.31 -9.15 -8.87
CA MET A 210 -14.02 -9.20 -8.19
C MET A 210 -13.29 -7.84 -8.31
N VAL A 211 -13.29 -7.20 -9.47
CA VAL A 211 -12.74 -5.83 -9.64
C VAL A 211 -13.43 -4.84 -8.68
N ASP A 212 -14.75 -4.94 -8.50
CA ASP A 212 -15.48 -4.10 -7.55
C ASP A 212 -15.03 -4.34 -6.08
N LYS A 213 -14.73 -5.59 -5.70
CA LYS A 213 -14.17 -5.94 -4.37
C LYS A 213 -12.75 -5.37 -4.19
N TYR A 214 -11.90 -5.43 -5.24
CA TYR A 214 -10.59 -4.79 -5.22
C TYR A 214 -10.68 -3.27 -5.12
N ALA A 215 -11.64 -2.64 -5.79
CA ALA A 215 -11.88 -1.20 -5.67
C ALA A 215 -12.32 -0.80 -4.24
N ALA A 216 -13.15 -1.63 -3.59
CA ALA A 216 -13.51 -1.44 -2.18
C ALA A 216 -12.28 -1.59 -1.26
N MET A 217 -11.40 -2.57 -1.51
CA MET A 217 -10.14 -2.73 -0.78
C MET A 217 -9.21 -1.52 -0.99
N MET A 218 -9.08 -0.99 -2.19
CA MET A 218 -8.34 0.25 -2.46
C MET A 218 -8.89 1.40 -1.62
N LYS A 219 -10.22 1.58 -1.57
CA LYS A 219 -10.86 2.60 -0.75
C LYS A 219 -10.62 2.40 0.74
N ARG A 220 -10.65 1.15 1.24
CA ARG A 220 -10.27 0.81 2.61
C ARG A 220 -8.86 1.32 2.94
N GLY A 221 -7.89 1.09 2.05
CA GLY A 221 -6.51 1.58 2.17
C GLY A 221 -6.33 3.08 1.90
N ARG A 222 -7.44 3.83 1.75
CA ARG A 222 -7.47 5.25 1.43
C ARG A 222 -6.92 5.63 0.05
N GLN A 223 -6.73 4.65 -0.84
CA GLN A 223 -6.41 4.93 -2.23
C GLN A 223 -7.59 5.68 -2.86
N ASN A 224 -7.32 6.86 -3.42
CA ASN A 224 -8.33 7.72 -4.04
C ASN A 224 -8.08 7.94 -5.53
N THR A 225 -7.01 7.37 -6.07
CA THR A 225 -6.61 7.45 -7.47
C THR A 225 -6.61 6.06 -8.08
N PHE A 226 -7.14 5.90 -9.30
CA PHE A 226 -7.17 4.61 -9.99
C PHE A 226 -6.66 4.70 -11.42
N TRP A 227 -5.99 3.64 -11.84
CA TRP A 227 -5.29 3.52 -13.10
C TRP A 227 -6.22 3.16 -14.27
N VAL A 228 -6.14 3.90 -15.37
CA VAL A 228 -6.85 3.64 -16.62
C VAL A 228 -5.84 3.24 -17.68
N SER A 229 -5.76 1.95 -17.99
CA SER A 229 -4.86 1.43 -19.02
C SER A 229 -5.46 1.58 -20.41
N TRP A 230 -5.03 2.57 -21.18
CA TRP A 230 -5.56 2.88 -22.51
C TRP A 230 -5.65 1.67 -23.46
N PRO A 231 -4.68 0.72 -23.52
CA PRO A 231 -4.78 -0.46 -24.36
C PRO A 231 -6.03 -1.34 -24.13
N TYR A 232 -6.72 -1.18 -22.99
CA TYR A 232 -7.99 -1.87 -22.75
C TYR A 232 -9.17 -1.31 -23.52
N PHE A 233 -9.11 -0.03 -23.89
CA PHE A 233 -10.23 0.71 -24.42
C PHE A 233 -10.09 1.07 -25.88
N PHE A 234 -8.90 0.94 -26.46
CA PHE A 234 -8.68 1.17 -27.88
C PHE A 234 -8.65 -0.13 -28.68
N SER A 235 -9.31 -0.12 -29.85
CA SER A 235 -9.17 -1.18 -30.85
C SER A 235 -7.80 -1.11 -31.55
N ASN A 236 -7.47 -2.14 -32.34
CA ASN A 236 -6.27 -2.14 -33.17
C ASN A 236 -6.27 -1.01 -34.23
N ASP A 237 -7.45 -0.51 -34.64
CA ASP A 237 -7.61 0.61 -35.56
C ASP A 237 -7.57 1.97 -34.86
N LEU A 238 -7.14 2.02 -33.60
CA LEU A 238 -7.06 3.20 -32.75
C LEU A 238 -8.42 3.89 -32.54
N ILE A 239 -9.48 3.11 -32.36
CA ILE A 239 -10.83 3.61 -32.06
C ILE A 239 -11.12 3.34 -30.59
N LEU A 240 -11.47 4.39 -29.83
CA LEU A 240 -11.81 4.32 -28.41
C LEU A 240 -13.24 3.79 -28.21
N ASP A 241 -13.36 2.74 -27.38
CA ASP A 241 -14.64 2.27 -26.86
C ASP A 241 -15.03 3.11 -25.62
N LYS A 242 -15.77 4.19 -25.86
CA LYS A 242 -16.17 5.15 -24.82
C LYS A 242 -17.11 4.54 -23.78
N GLU A 243 -18.03 3.66 -24.18
CA GLU A 243 -18.99 3.05 -23.24
C GLU A 243 -18.28 2.10 -22.28
N LYS A 244 -17.34 1.30 -22.77
CA LYS A 244 -16.49 0.45 -21.94
C LYS A 244 -15.63 1.26 -20.96
N LEU A 245 -15.07 2.38 -21.42
CA LEU A 245 -14.30 3.29 -20.56
C LEU A 245 -15.19 3.90 -19.47
N LYS A 246 -16.40 4.35 -19.84
CA LYS A 246 -17.38 4.92 -18.91
C LYS A 246 -17.79 3.92 -17.82
N GLU A 247 -18.08 2.68 -18.22
CA GLU A 247 -18.43 1.61 -17.27
C GLU A 247 -17.28 1.35 -16.30
N TYR A 248 -16.05 1.22 -16.81
CA TYR A 248 -14.86 1.01 -15.99
C TYR A 248 -14.66 2.13 -14.97
N VAL A 249 -14.64 3.38 -15.41
CA VAL A 249 -14.49 4.56 -14.51
C VAL A 249 -15.63 4.61 -13.49
N GLY A 250 -16.85 4.27 -13.92
CA GLY A 250 -18.03 4.22 -13.06
C GLY A 250 -17.88 3.26 -11.88
N ARG A 251 -17.23 2.10 -12.05
CA ARG A 251 -16.98 1.11 -10.98
C ARG A 251 -16.11 1.67 -9.87
N PHE A 252 -14.96 2.25 -10.22
CA PHE A 252 -14.05 2.84 -9.24
C PHE A 252 -14.64 4.09 -8.58
N THR A 253 -15.34 4.92 -9.34
CA THR A 253 -16.06 6.08 -8.80
C THR A 253 -17.14 5.66 -7.79
N LYS A 254 -17.89 4.58 -8.08
CA LYS A 254 -18.90 4.03 -7.17
C LYS A 254 -18.28 3.50 -5.87
N ALA A 255 -17.06 2.94 -5.93
CA ALA A 255 -16.30 2.53 -4.76
C ALA A 255 -15.76 3.71 -3.94
N GLY A 256 -15.84 4.95 -4.45
CA GLY A 256 -15.41 6.17 -3.76
C GLY A 256 -14.01 6.65 -4.10
N LEU A 257 -13.39 6.14 -5.19
CA LEU A 257 -12.13 6.67 -5.71
C LEU A 257 -12.43 7.89 -6.57
N TRP A 258 -11.66 8.96 -6.38
CA TRP A 258 -11.94 10.24 -7.05
C TRP A 258 -11.08 10.47 -8.29
N TRP A 259 -9.74 10.37 -8.17
CA TRP A 259 -8.83 10.74 -9.22
C TRP A 259 -8.69 9.63 -10.28
N ILE A 260 -8.66 10.03 -11.55
CA ILE A 260 -8.50 9.13 -12.70
C ILE A 260 -7.10 9.34 -13.25
N GLU A 261 -6.29 8.29 -13.25
CA GLU A 261 -4.90 8.28 -13.68
C GLU A 261 -4.77 7.56 -15.02
N GLY A 262 -4.64 8.33 -16.10
CA GLY A 262 -4.44 7.78 -17.44
C GLY A 262 -3.03 7.19 -17.61
N SER A 263 -2.96 5.94 -18.07
CA SER A 263 -1.68 5.26 -18.29
C SER A 263 -0.82 5.95 -19.33
N THR A 264 0.47 5.63 -19.34
CA THR A 264 1.43 6.19 -20.29
C THR A 264 1.00 5.98 -21.76
N ILE A 265 1.10 7.04 -22.55
CA ILE A 265 0.77 7.06 -23.99
C ILE A 265 1.91 6.46 -24.81
N ALA A 266 3.14 6.67 -24.37
CA ALA A 266 4.36 6.21 -25.03
C ALA A 266 5.26 5.41 -24.08
N HIS A 267 6.28 4.79 -24.63
CA HIS A 267 7.31 4.04 -23.90
C HIS A 267 8.63 4.05 -24.66
N ARG A 268 9.72 3.62 -24.04
CA ARG A 268 11.00 3.39 -24.73
C ARG A 268 10.88 2.21 -25.69
N PRO A 269 11.35 2.32 -26.93
CA PRO A 269 11.41 1.18 -27.85
C PRO A 269 12.18 0.03 -27.21
N ASN A 270 11.61 -1.17 -27.21
CA ASN A 270 12.20 -2.39 -26.63
C ASN A 270 12.65 -2.28 -25.16
N GLY A 271 12.17 -1.30 -24.40
CA GLY A 271 12.62 -1.05 -23.03
C GLY A 271 14.07 -0.52 -22.93
N ASP A 272 14.63 0.00 -24.02
CA ASP A 272 16.02 0.48 -24.06
C ASP A 272 16.16 1.84 -23.35
N TRP A 273 16.82 1.82 -22.20
CA TRP A 273 17.08 3.02 -21.39
C TRP A 273 18.03 4.02 -22.06
N SER A 274 18.82 3.60 -23.05
CA SER A 274 19.71 4.46 -23.82
C SER A 274 19.01 5.14 -25.00
N SER A 275 17.76 4.77 -25.31
CA SER A 275 17.02 5.34 -26.42
C SER A 275 16.69 6.82 -26.18
N PRO A 276 17.09 7.73 -27.11
CA PRO A 276 16.64 9.13 -27.08
C PRO A 276 15.21 9.30 -27.63
N TYR A 277 14.61 8.25 -28.18
CA TYR A 277 13.30 8.28 -28.81
C TYR A 277 12.26 7.52 -28.01
N LEU A 278 10.99 7.88 -28.25
CA LEU A 278 9.83 7.22 -27.67
C LEU A 278 8.95 6.59 -28.79
N GLN A 279 8.18 5.60 -28.42
CA GLN A 279 7.25 4.87 -29.28
C GLN A 279 5.86 4.88 -28.64
N LEU A 280 4.80 5.07 -29.41
CA LEU A 280 3.43 4.99 -28.92
C LEU A 280 3.11 3.56 -28.45
N LYS A 281 2.43 3.42 -27.33
CA LYS A 281 1.92 2.12 -26.86
C LYS A 281 0.82 1.58 -27.75
N LEU A 282 -0.02 2.46 -28.29
CA LEU A 282 -1.06 2.17 -29.26
C LEU A 282 -0.53 2.46 -30.66
N GLY A 283 -0.77 1.57 -31.63
CA GLY A 283 -0.27 1.70 -33.00
C GLY A 283 1.21 1.44 -33.20
N LYS A 284 2.02 1.48 -32.13
CA LYS A 284 3.48 1.22 -32.12
C LYS A 284 4.32 2.11 -33.05
N SER A 285 3.79 3.26 -33.45
CA SER A 285 4.53 4.23 -34.27
C SER A 285 5.53 5.01 -33.41
N GLU A 286 6.70 5.31 -33.97
CA GLU A 286 7.68 6.20 -33.31
C GLU A 286 7.12 7.65 -33.25
N THR A 287 7.20 8.27 -32.07
CA THR A 287 6.53 9.54 -31.77
C THR A 287 6.97 10.71 -32.64
N HIS A 288 8.21 10.73 -33.11
CA HIS A 288 8.79 11.79 -33.95
C HIS A 288 8.49 11.65 -35.46
N THR A 289 7.84 10.55 -35.88
CA THR A 289 7.52 10.33 -37.28
C THR A 289 6.18 10.97 -37.67
N PRO A 290 5.95 11.32 -38.96
CA PRO A 290 4.64 11.82 -39.41
C PRO A 290 3.48 10.86 -39.09
N GLN A 291 3.69 9.55 -39.16
CA GLN A 291 2.68 8.56 -38.79
C GLN A 291 2.44 8.57 -37.26
N GLY A 292 3.51 8.60 -36.46
CA GLY A 292 3.40 8.70 -34.99
C GLY A 292 2.63 9.94 -34.53
N LEU A 293 2.89 11.11 -35.13
CA LEU A 293 2.16 12.34 -34.84
C LEU A 293 0.67 12.24 -35.27
N LYS A 294 0.37 11.58 -36.37
CA LYS A 294 -1.02 11.34 -36.80
C LYS A 294 -1.75 10.41 -35.83
N ASP A 295 -1.12 9.31 -35.43
CA ASP A 295 -1.67 8.34 -34.47
C ASP A 295 -1.87 8.99 -33.10
N LEU A 296 -0.87 9.73 -32.61
CA LEU A 296 -0.94 10.47 -31.35
C LEU A 296 -2.13 11.46 -31.34
N LYS A 297 -2.29 12.23 -32.42
CA LYS A 297 -3.44 13.13 -32.56
C LYS A 297 -4.76 12.37 -32.48
N SER A 298 -4.88 11.26 -33.21
CA SER A 298 -6.11 10.44 -33.18
C SER A 298 -6.42 9.92 -31.78
N ILE A 299 -5.41 9.44 -31.08
CA ILE A 299 -5.55 8.90 -29.71
C ILE A 299 -5.95 10.03 -28.74
N THR A 300 -5.20 11.11 -28.68
CA THR A 300 -5.39 12.18 -27.71
C THR A 300 -6.69 12.96 -27.90
N VAL A 301 -7.13 13.17 -29.13
CA VAL A 301 -8.43 13.80 -29.42
C VAL A 301 -9.58 12.94 -28.91
N GLN A 302 -9.57 11.63 -29.18
CA GLN A 302 -10.62 10.71 -28.70
C GLN A 302 -10.62 10.60 -27.15
N MET A 303 -9.41 10.61 -26.55
CA MET A 303 -9.29 10.65 -25.09
C MET A 303 -9.93 11.92 -24.52
N MET A 304 -9.56 13.10 -25.05
CA MET A 304 -10.09 14.37 -24.57
C MET A 304 -11.59 14.49 -24.79
N ASP A 305 -12.09 14.06 -25.95
CA ASP A 305 -13.52 14.02 -26.24
C ASP A 305 -14.29 13.20 -25.21
N ALA A 306 -13.77 12.04 -24.79
CA ALA A 306 -14.40 11.21 -23.76
C ALA A 306 -14.32 11.87 -22.37
N ILE A 307 -13.18 12.46 -22.01
CA ILE A 307 -12.98 13.17 -20.73
C ILE A 307 -13.99 14.30 -20.59
N VAL A 308 -14.15 15.13 -21.64
CA VAL A 308 -15.11 16.25 -21.66
C VAL A 308 -16.56 15.74 -21.66
N GLU A 309 -16.88 14.76 -22.52
CA GLU A 309 -18.23 14.20 -22.63
C GLU A 309 -18.75 13.66 -21.30
N PHE A 310 -17.86 13.05 -20.50
CA PHE A 310 -18.25 12.46 -19.22
C PHE A 310 -17.97 13.36 -18.01
N GLY A 311 -17.46 14.58 -18.21
CA GLY A 311 -17.22 15.56 -17.15
C GLY A 311 -16.09 15.15 -16.21
N TRP A 312 -15.00 14.60 -16.71
CA TRP A 312 -13.87 14.12 -15.92
C TRP A 312 -12.67 15.08 -15.89
N GLU A 313 -12.75 16.26 -16.51
CA GLU A 313 -11.64 17.21 -16.66
C GLU A 313 -10.99 17.58 -15.31
N ASP A 314 -11.81 17.81 -14.27
CA ASP A 314 -11.33 18.20 -12.92
C ASP A 314 -10.74 17.05 -12.10
N ARG A 315 -10.76 15.84 -12.62
CA ARG A 315 -10.35 14.63 -11.89
C ARG A 315 -9.40 13.73 -12.68
N TRP A 316 -8.95 14.18 -13.84
CA TRP A 316 -8.05 13.41 -14.69
C TRP A 316 -6.62 13.93 -14.59
N VAL A 317 -5.65 13.01 -14.44
CA VAL A 317 -4.23 13.24 -14.62
C VAL A 317 -3.69 12.26 -15.64
N GLN A 318 -2.66 12.65 -16.43
CA GLN A 318 -2.20 11.85 -17.55
C GLN A 318 -0.68 11.63 -17.50
N HIS A 319 -0.27 10.37 -17.65
CA HIS A 319 1.13 10.00 -17.90
C HIS A 319 1.45 10.03 -19.41
N ILE A 320 2.64 10.48 -19.74
CA ILE A 320 3.13 10.46 -21.13
C ILE A 320 4.02 9.25 -21.39
N ALA A 321 5.12 9.11 -20.62
CA ALA A 321 6.06 8.01 -20.75
C ALA A 321 6.71 7.72 -19.39
N ASP A 322 6.72 6.47 -18.98
CA ASP A 322 7.23 6.05 -17.69
C ASP A 322 8.72 6.34 -17.53
N GLU A 323 9.08 6.99 -16.43
CA GLU A 323 10.44 7.33 -16.01
C GLU A 323 11.31 7.97 -17.12
N PRO A 324 10.89 9.10 -17.75
CA PRO A 324 11.74 9.80 -18.71
C PRO A 324 13.07 10.20 -18.05
N THR A 325 14.16 10.08 -18.81
CA THR A 325 15.52 10.38 -18.38
C THR A 325 16.09 11.57 -19.15
N ASP A 326 17.25 12.10 -18.74
CA ASP A 326 17.94 13.15 -19.48
C ASP A 326 18.23 12.76 -20.93
N THR A 327 18.37 11.44 -21.23
CA THR A 327 18.60 10.94 -22.58
C THR A 327 17.43 11.21 -23.53
N ASN A 328 16.19 11.08 -23.06
CA ASN A 328 14.99 11.28 -23.87
C ASN A 328 14.18 12.53 -23.47
N ALA A 329 14.69 13.37 -22.58
CA ALA A 329 13.99 14.57 -22.10
C ALA A 329 13.55 15.51 -23.23
N LYS A 330 14.37 15.67 -24.27
CA LYS A 330 14.04 16.50 -25.43
C LYS A 330 12.86 15.94 -26.24
N GLU A 331 12.85 14.63 -26.46
CA GLU A 331 11.73 13.95 -27.14
C GLU A 331 10.47 13.99 -26.28
N TYR A 332 10.61 13.77 -24.97
CA TYR A 332 9.52 13.88 -24.03
C TYR A 332 8.89 15.28 -24.03
N ALA A 333 9.71 16.34 -23.99
CA ALA A 333 9.22 17.72 -24.00
C ALA A 333 8.45 18.05 -25.30
N ALA A 334 8.94 17.60 -26.46
CA ALA A 334 8.25 17.75 -27.72
C ALA A 334 6.90 17.01 -27.71
N LEU A 335 6.86 15.78 -27.19
CA LEU A 335 5.66 14.96 -27.05
C LEU A 335 4.66 15.60 -26.08
N SER A 336 5.11 16.11 -24.93
CA SER A 336 4.30 16.84 -23.96
C SER A 336 3.63 18.06 -24.59
N SER A 337 4.41 18.88 -25.28
CA SER A 337 3.90 20.07 -25.99
C SER A 337 2.82 19.70 -27.02
N TYR A 338 3.03 18.60 -27.75
CA TYR A 338 2.08 18.13 -28.74
C TYR A 338 0.79 17.61 -28.08
N ILE A 339 0.88 16.85 -27.00
CA ILE A 339 -0.27 16.36 -26.23
C ILE A 339 -1.07 17.52 -25.64
N ARG A 340 -0.41 18.52 -25.05
CA ARG A 340 -1.06 19.72 -24.51
C ARG A 340 -1.86 20.50 -25.56
N SER A 341 -1.49 20.44 -26.84
CA SER A 341 -2.27 21.07 -27.91
C SER A 341 -3.64 20.43 -28.15
N TYR A 342 -3.83 19.16 -27.70
CA TYR A 342 -5.09 18.43 -27.82
C TYR A 342 -5.78 18.17 -26.46
N MET A 343 -5.03 18.20 -25.37
CA MET A 343 -5.51 17.98 -24.01
C MET A 343 -5.06 19.14 -23.07
N PRO A 344 -5.43 20.39 -23.35
CA PRO A 344 -4.82 21.57 -22.71
C PRO A 344 -5.15 21.70 -21.22
N SER A 345 -6.27 21.15 -20.77
CA SER A 345 -6.73 21.25 -19.37
C SER A 345 -6.28 20.08 -18.50
N ILE A 346 -5.63 19.08 -19.06
CA ILE A 346 -5.28 17.86 -18.36
C ILE A 346 -3.86 17.95 -17.79
N PRO A 347 -3.68 17.90 -16.45
CA PRO A 347 -2.35 17.91 -15.85
C PRO A 347 -1.54 16.67 -16.24
N ILE A 348 -0.25 16.88 -16.51
CA ILE A 348 0.71 15.82 -16.81
C ILE A 348 1.43 15.45 -15.53
N VAL A 349 1.29 14.18 -15.11
CA VAL A 349 2.04 13.59 -14.00
C VAL A 349 3.11 12.66 -14.54
N GLU A 350 4.31 12.68 -13.94
CA GLU A 350 5.35 11.76 -14.37
C GLU A 350 6.29 11.33 -13.24
N ALA A 351 6.44 10.00 -13.11
CA ALA A 351 7.49 9.41 -12.30
C ALA A 351 8.83 9.66 -12.98
N THR A 352 9.71 10.49 -12.40
CA THR A 352 10.96 10.86 -13.06
C THR A 352 12.04 11.35 -12.09
N MET A 353 13.28 11.05 -12.43
CA MET A 353 14.46 11.61 -11.76
C MET A 353 15.14 12.71 -12.59
N SER A 354 14.68 12.93 -13.83
CA SER A 354 15.18 14.03 -14.68
C SER A 354 14.61 15.36 -14.27
N ARG A 355 15.45 16.37 -14.12
CA ARG A 355 15.07 17.76 -13.87
C ARG A 355 14.98 18.60 -15.15
N GLN A 356 15.20 17.99 -16.33
CA GLN A 356 15.15 18.66 -17.62
C GLN A 356 13.73 18.78 -18.21
N LEU A 357 12.69 18.44 -17.42
CA LEU A 357 11.30 18.38 -17.85
C LEU A 357 10.47 19.60 -17.42
N ILE A 358 11.12 20.72 -17.06
CA ILE A 358 10.45 21.99 -16.76
C ILE A 358 9.53 22.36 -17.92
N ASP A 359 8.32 22.84 -17.62
CA ASP A 359 7.24 23.17 -18.57
C ASP A 359 6.63 21.94 -19.30
N SER A 360 7.16 20.74 -19.07
CA SER A 360 6.66 19.50 -19.69
C SER A 360 5.84 18.64 -18.75
N VAL A 361 5.94 18.87 -17.44
CA VAL A 361 5.27 18.13 -16.36
C VAL A 361 4.62 19.15 -15.42
N ASP A 362 3.43 18.85 -14.91
CA ASP A 362 2.70 19.66 -13.93
C ASP A 362 2.76 19.04 -12.53
N ILE A 363 2.92 17.71 -12.47
CA ILE A 363 2.98 16.91 -11.24
C ILE A 363 4.25 16.07 -11.29
N TRP A 364 5.27 16.52 -10.59
CA TRP A 364 6.56 15.84 -10.48
C TRP A 364 6.46 14.68 -9.50
N CYS A 365 6.91 13.49 -9.87
CA CYS A 365 6.92 12.34 -8.99
C CYS A 365 8.34 11.72 -8.93
N PRO A 366 9.31 12.33 -8.21
CA PRO A 366 10.64 11.74 -7.99
C PRO A 366 10.60 10.59 -6.99
N GLN A 367 11.58 9.69 -7.05
CA GLN A 367 11.86 8.78 -5.94
C GLN A 367 12.20 9.57 -4.67
N VAL A 368 11.88 9.02 -3.50
CA VAL A 368 12.07 9.74 -2.22
C VAL A 368 13.50 10.22 -1.97
N GLN A 369 14.52 9.44 -2.36
CA GLN A 369 15.92 9.84 -2.24
C GLN A 369 16.30 10.94 -3.25
N GLU A 370 15.70 10.94 -4.44
CA GLU A 370 15.89 12.00 -5.44
C GLU A 370 15.21 13.29 -5.02
N PHE A 371 14.01 13.20 -4.43
CA PHE A 371 13.36 14.35 -3.83
C PHE A 371 14.25 14.97 -2.76
N GLN A 372 14.74 14.17 -1.81
CA GLN A 372 15.56 14.68 -0.71
C GLN A 372 16.89 15.26 -1.18
N ALA A 373 17.55 14.61 -2.14
CA ALA A 373 18.82 15.11 -2.71
C ALA A 373 18.64 16.43 -3.49
N ASN A 374 17.44 16.73 -3.98
CA ASN A 374 17.15 17.89 -4.83
C ASN A 374 15.99 18.75 -4.28
N ILE A 375 15.84 18.78 -2.96
CA ILE A 375 14.71 19.40 -2.28
C ILE A 375 14.49 20.87 -2.68
N ASP A 376 15.56 21.64 -2.91
CA ASP A 376 15.47 23.04 -3.30
C ASP A 376 14.85 23.21 -4.70
N PHE A 377 15.18 22.31 -5.64
CA PHE A 377 14.56 22.28 -6.95
C PHE A 377 13.06 22.03 -6.86
N PHE A 378 12.64 21.01 -6.11
CA PHE A 378 11.22 20.67 -5.99
C PHE A 378 10.43 21.73 -5.23
N LYS A 379 11.00 22.34 -4.19
CA LYS A 379 10.40 23.50 -3.52
C LYS A 379 10.24 24.70 -4.44
N GLU A 380 11.17 24.93 -5.36
CA GLU A 380 11.02 25.98 -6.35
C GLU A 380 9.90 25.66 -7.33
N ARG A 381 9.78 24.39 -7.79
CA ARG A 381 8.63 23.96 -8.62
C ARG A 381 7.30 24.16 -7.90
N GLN A 382 7.22 23.83 -6.62
CA GLN A 382 6.00 24.09 -5.81
C GLN A 382 5.65 25.57 -5.75
N LYS A 383 6.62 26.48 -5.62
CA LYS A 383 6.39 27.92 -5.65
C LYS A 383 5.91 28.43 -7.01
N GLU A 384 6.38 27.84 -8.09
CA GLU A 384 5.95 28.14 -9.46
C GLU A 384 4.56 27.57 -9.79
N GLY A 385 3.98 26.74 -8.89
CA GLY A 385 2.64 26.18 -9.02
C GLY A 385 2.57 24.73 -9.44
N ASP A 386 3.71 24.07 -9.67
CA ASP A 386 3.74 22.63 -9.91
C ASP A 386 3.38 21.85 -8.63
N GLN A 387 2.82 20.66 -8.79
CA GLN A 387 2.63 19.71 -7.70
C GLN A 387 3.83 18.78 -7.60
N VAL A 388 4.08 18.28 -6.40
CA VAL A 388 5.10 17.24 -6.18
C VAL A 388 4.48 16.05 -5.47
N TRP A 389 4.57 14.90 -6.10
CA TRP A 389 4.35 13.59 -5.52
C TRP A 389 5.69 12.95 -5.20
N THR A 390 5.69 11.79 -4.57
CA THR A 390 6.87 10.93 -4.46
C THR A 390 6.51 9.49 -4.77
N TYR A 391 7.49 8.67 -5.16
CA TYR A 391 7.28 7.25 -5.35
C TYR A 391 8.42 6.41 -4.77
N THR A 392 8.12 5.14 -4.54
CA THR A 392 9.09 4.08 -4.29
C THR A 392 8.76 2.86 -5.13
N CYS A 393 9.73 1.97 -5.28
CA CYS A 393 9.62 0.70 -5.97
C CYS A 393 10.66 -0.26 -5.37
N LEU A 394 11.31 -1.10 -6.18
CA LEU A 394 12.48 -1.87 -5.77
C LEU A 394 13.65 -0.98 -5.28
N ILE A 395 13.53 0.31 -5.37
CA ILE A 395 14.44 1.39 -4.94
C ILE A 395 13.61 2.44 -4.18
N PRO A 396 14.18 3.07 -3.13
CA PRO A 396 15.47 2.83 -2.49
C PRO A 396 15.45 1.70 -1.46
N GLY A 397 16.60 1.12 -1.20
CA GLY A 397 16.82 0.18 -0.09
C GLY A 397 17.40 0.86 1.16
N GLY A 398 18.07 0.10 2.02
CA GLY A 398 18.76 0.62 3.21
C GLY A 398 17.82 1.24 4.22
N LYS A 399 18.18 2.44 4.70
CA LYS A 399 17.39 3.17 5.70
C LYS A 399 16.30 4.08 5.15
N TRP A 400 16.15 4.15 3.84
CA TRP A 400 15.14 4.98 3.21
C TRP A 400 13.73 4.46 3.44
N LEU A 401 12.73 5.37 3.46
CA LEU A 401 11.34 4.93 3.45
C LEU A 401 11.07 4.10 2.20
N ASN A 402 10.53 2.92 2.41
CA ASN A 402 9.96 2.05 1.39
C ASN A 402 8.96 1.11 2.08
N ARG A 403 8.38 0.14 1.36
CA ARG A 403 7.31 -0.72 1.86
C ARG A 403 7.61 -2.22 1.72
N LEU A 404 8.88 -2.61 1.88
CA LEU A 404 9.31 -4.00 1.72
C LEU A 404 9.07 -4.82 3.00
N LEU A 405 9.00 -6.14 2.88
CA LEU A 405 8.60 -7.03 3.99
C LEU A 405 9.62 -7.05 5.14
N ASP A 406 10.89 -6.88 4.83
CA ASP A 406 11.99 -6.88 5.80
C ASP A 406 12.29 -5.49 6.39
N MET A 407 11.35 -4.56 6.28
CA MET A 407 11.42 -3.21 6.84
C MET A 407 10.42 -3.02 7.99
N GLU A 408 10.70 -2.06 8.87
CA GLU A 408 9.76 -1.67 9.93
C GLU A 408 8.44 -1.14 9.35
N ARG A 409 7.31 -1.54 9.90
CA ARG A 409 5.97 -1.08 9.48
C ARG A 409 5.81 0.45 9.56
N LEU A 410 6.54 1.11 10.45
CA LEU A 410 6.56 2.57 10.57
C LEU A 410 7.04 3.28 9.29
N ARG A 411 7.84 2.64 8.43
CA ARG A 411 8.26 3.25 7.16
C ARG A 411 7.07 3.57 6.27
N GLN A 412 6.05 2.71 6.24
CA GLN A 412 4.84 2.98 5.47
C GLN A 412 3.99 4.11 6.09
N VAL A 413 3.94 4.19 7.42
CA VAL A 413 3.24 5.27 8.13
C VAL A 413 3.87 6.63 7.81
N TYR A 414 5.18 6.70 7.76
CA TYR A 414 5.90 7.98 7.57
C TYR A 414 5.77 8.59 6.18
N PHE A 415 5.22 7.92 5.19
CA PHE A 415 4.88 8.59 3.92
C PHE A 415 3.87 9.72 4.12
N GLY A 416 2.88 9.54 5.01
CA GLY A 416 1.93 10.61 5.37
C GLY A 416 2.58 11.76 6.13
N TRP A 417 3.49 11.47 7.07
CA TRP A 417 4.23 12.47 7.84
C TRP A 417 5.20 13.26 6.95
N ALA A 418 5.90 12.59 6.04
CA ALA A 418 6.76 13.22 5.04
C ALA A 418 5.96 14.14 4.11
N ALA A 419 4.80 13.67 3.63
CA ALA A 419 3.92 14.46 2.78
C ALA A 419 3.47 15.74 3.47
N SER A 420 3.08 15.68 4.75
CA SER A 420 2.70 16.84 5.53
C SER A 420 3.88 17.82 5.76
N LYS A 421 5.08 17.28 6.03
CA LYS A 421 6.28 18.11 6.26
C LYS A 421 6.73 18.88 5.02
N TYR A 422 6.68 18.24 3.86
CA TYR A 422 7.27 18.76 2.62
C TYR A 422 6.24 19.27 1.60
N ASP A 423 4.96 19.37 1.98
CA ASP A 423 3.86 19.76 1.10
C ASP A 423 3.76 18.87 -0.16
N ILE A 424 4.03 17.58 0.03
CA ILE A 424 3.85 16.58 -1.02
C ILE A 424 2.35 16.31 -1.19
N SER A 425 1.87 16.37 -2.43
CA SER A 425 0.44 16.21 -2.74
C SER A 425 0.04 14.80 -3.18
N GLY A 426 1.02 13.87 -3.32
CA GLY A 426 0.69 12.49 -3.70
C GLY A 426 1.82 11.48 -3.46
N TYR A 427 1.44 10.21 -3.46
CA TYR A 427 2.36 9.08 -3.41
C TYR A 427 1.94 8.01 -4.42
N LEU A 428 2.92 7.51 -5.15
CA LEU A 428 2.74 6.48 -6.18
C LEU A 428 3.56 5.23 -5.85
N HIS A 429 2.97 4.07 -6.09
CA HIS A 429 3.68 2.81 -6.20
C HIS A 429 3.10 1.95 -7.32
N TRP A 430 3.94 1.20 -8.03
CA TRP A 430 3.52 0.42 -9.18
C TRP A 430 2.78 -0.90 -8.85
N GLY A 431 2.91 -1.39 -7.60
CA GLY A 431 2.52 -2.74 -7.21
C GLY A 431 1.42 -2.80 -6.15
N LEU A 432 0.13 -2.80 -6.55
CA LEU A 432 -0.96 -3.20 -5.66
C LEU A 432 -1.10 -4.73 -5.61
N ASN A 433 -1.18 -5.35 -6.80
CA ASN A 433 -1.42 -6.78 -7.02
C ASN A 433 -0.70 -7.30 -8.27
N GLN A 434 0.53 -6.87 -8.48
CA GLN A 434 1.36 -7.27 -9.63
C GLN A 434 2.06 -8.62 -9.37
N TYR A 435 1.30 -9.64 -8.97
CA TYR A 435 1.81 -10.96 -8.63
C TYR A 435 2.63 -11.55 -9.79
N HIS A 436 3.88 -11.91 -9.54
CA HIS A 436 4.78 -12.58 -10.48
C HIS A 436 4.98 -14.06 -10.13
N ALA A 437 4.61 -14.45 -8.92
CA ALA A 437 4.56 -15.81 -8.41
C ALA A 437 3.35 -15.92 -7.47
N ASP A 438 3.16 -17.07 -6.84
CA ASP A 438 2.19 -17.21 -5.76
C ASP A 438 2.60 -16.33 -4.56
N PRO A 439 1.81 -15.29 -4.22
CA PRO A 439 2.19 -14.31 -3.21
C PRO A 439 2.16 -14.86 -1.77
N PHE A 440 1.60 -16.05 -1.56
CA PHE A 440 1.60 -16.71 -0.25
C PHE A 440 2.90 -17.46 0.04
N THR A 441 3.60 -17.89 -1.00
CA THR A 441 4.76 -18.79 -0.88
C THR A 441 6.06 -18.22 -1.43
N GLN A 442 6.00 -17.09 -2.15
CA GLN A 442 7.19 -16.46 -2.73
C GLN A 442 7.05 -14.93 -2.75
N SER A 443 7.99 -14.23 -2.12
CA SER A 443 8.01 -12.77 -2.01
C SER A 443 9.12 -12.10 -2.84
N VAL A 444 10.26 -12.77 -3.04
CA VAL A 444 11.36 -12.32 -3.91
C VAL A 444 11.18 -12.96 -5.28
N VAL A 445 11.05 -12.16 -6.33
CA VAL A 445 10.76 -12.65 -7.68
C VAL A 445 11.74 -12.08 -8.70
N ASP A 446 11.89 -12.76 -9.83
CA ASP A 446 12.73 -12.26 -10.93
C ASP A 446 12.21 -10.92 -11.46
N HIS A 447 13.13 -10.01 -11.79
CA HIS A 447 12.78 -8.79 -12.48
C HIS A 447 12.29 -9.13 -13.90
N PRO A 448 11.10 -8.66 -14.33
CA PRO A 448 10.50 -9.08 -15.60
C PRO A 448 11.36 -8.83 -16.84
N ALA A 449 12.17 -7.75 -16.80
CA ALA A 449 13.06 -7.41 -17.92
C ALA A 449 14.38 -8.21 -17.93
N MET A 450 14.73 -8.90 -16.83
CA MET A 450 16.01 -9.60 -16.67
C MET A 450 15.83 -10.89 -15.86
N PRO A 451 15.01 -11.83 -16.31
CA PRO A 451 14.75 -13.08 -15.59
C PRO A 451 16.03 -13.94 -15.50
N ASN A 452 16.11 -14.77 -14.46
CA ASN A 452 17.21 -15.68 -14.18
C ASN A 452 18.57 -14.99 -13.96
N THR A 453 18.55 -13.77 -13.43
CA THR A 453 19.75 -13.01 -13.03
C THR A 453 19.68 -12.66 -11.54
N THR A 454 20.72 -12.00 -11.00
CA THR A 454 20.69 -11.43 -9.65
C THR A 454 19.79 -10.18 -9.54
N ASN A 455 19.31 -9.66 -10.69
CA ASN A 455 18.36 -8.54 -10.69
C ASN A 455 16.96 -9.05 -10.34
N LYS A 456 16.63 -9.03 -9.06
CA LYS A 456 15.33 -9.45 -8.54
C LYS A 456 14.56 -8.27 -7.98
N LEU A 457 13.25 -8.38 -7.96
CA LEU A 457 12.37 -7.52 -7.18
C LEU A 457 12.45 -7.97 -5.72
N PRO A 458 12.73 -7.07 -4.77
CA PRO A 458 12.88 -7.41 -3.37
C PRO A 458 11.54 -7.84 -2.74
N SER A 459 11.66 -8.46 -1.58
CA SER A 459 10.56 -9.06 -0.83
C SER A 459 9.36 -8.12 -0.68
N GLY A 460 8.25 -8.44 -1.35
CA GLY A 460 6.98 -7.72 -1.27
C GLY A 460 6.86 -6.44 -2.10
N ASP A 461 7.80 -6.11 -3.00
CA ASP A 461 7.72 -4.94 -3.88
C ASP A 461 6.48 -4.99 -4.80
N THR A 462 6.13 -6.17 -5.28
CA THR A 462 5.09 -6.35 -6.31
C THR A 462 3.65 -6.19 -5.81
N HIS A 463 3.41 -6.30 -4.50
CA HIS A 463 2.04 -6.26 -3.96
C HIS A 463 2.00 -5.93 -2.46
N VAL A 464 0.83 -5.49 -2.01
CA VAL A 464 0.50 -5.21 -0.61
C VAL A 464 -0.86 -5.75 -0.20
N ILE A 465 -1.61 -6.33 -1.14
CA ILE A 465 -2.85 -7.08 -0.93
C ILE A 465 -2.72 -8.45 -1.57
N TYR A 466 -3.55 -9.40 -1.16
CA TYR A 466 -3.42 -10.81 -1.49
C TYR A 466 -4.71 -11.37 -2.09
N PRO A 467 -4.64 -12.34 -3.02
CA PRO A 467 -5.83 -12.96 -3.61
C PRO A 467 -6.41 -13.99 -2.63
N GLY A 468 -7.33 -13.56 -1.76
CA GLY A 468 -8.06 -14.48 -0.89
C GLY A 468 -9.12 -15.28 -1.66
N ASP A 469 -9.81 -16.18 -0.97
CA ASP A 469 -10.74 -17.15 -1.61
C ASP A 469 -11.84 -16.46 -2.42
N ASP A 470 -12.61 -15.59 -1.78
CA ASP A 470 -13.76 -14.92 -2.39
C ASP A 470 -13.57 -13.41 -2.59
N GLU A 471 -12.49 -12.83 -2.06
CA GLU A 471 -12.20 -11.40 -2.08
C GLU A 471 -10.69 -11.15 -1.88
N PRO A 472 -10.19 -9.94 -2.22
CA PRO A 472 -8.82 -9.59 -1.85
C PRO A 472 -8.69 -9.49 -0.32
N TRP A 473 -7.58 -10.01 0.21
CA TRP A 473 -7.20 -9.84 1.61
C TRP A 473 -6.17 -8.72 1.76
N SER A 474 -6.29 -7.96 2.84
CA SER A 474 -5.34 -6.89 3.15
C SER A 474 -4.00 -7.45 3.64
N GLY A 475 -2.92 -6.70 3.39
CA GLY A 475 -1.63 -6.93 4.04
C GLY A 475 -1.36 -5.93 5.15
N LEU A 476 -0.58 -6.30 6.16
CA LEU A 476 -0.24 -5.39 7.28
C LEU A 476 0.55 -4.16 6.81
N ARG A 477 1.32 -4.26 5.72
CA ARG A 477 1.96 -3.11 5.07
C ARG A 477 0.95 -2.14 4.46
N PHE A 478 -0.13 -2.66 3.88
CA PHE A 478 -1.21 -1.84 3.34
C PHE A 478 -1.97 -1.11 4.44
N GLU A 479 -2.25 -1.78 5.58
CA GLU A 479 -2.85 -1.16 6.75
C GLU A 479 -1.92 -0.11 7.40
N ALA A 480 -0.62 -0.37 7.48
CA ALA A 480 0.35 0.62 7.99
C ALA A 480 0.37 1.88 7.11
N HIS A 481 0.27 1.73 5.78
CA HIS A 481 0.16 2.87 4.87
C HIS A 481 -1.16 3.63 5.08
N ARG A 482 -2.28 2.92 5.23
CA ARG A 482 -3.58 3.53 5.57
C ARG A 482 -3.48 4.41 6.82
N ILE A 483 -2.83 3.90 7.88
CA ILE A 483 -2.60 4.66 9.12
C ILE A 483 -1.82 5.95 8.84
N GLY A 484 -0.79 5.88 8.01
CA GLY A 484 0.01 7.05 7.62
C GLY A 484 -0.79 8.10 6.86
N LEU A 485 -1.70 7.66 5.98
CA LEU A 485 -2.60 8.56 5.24
C LEU A 485 -3.66 9.20 6.14
N GLU A 486 -4.13 8.48 7.16
CA GLU A 486 -5.01 9.04 8.19
C GLU A 486 -4.28 10.08 9.05
N ASP A 487 -3.03 9.81 9.39
CA ASP A 487 -2.19 10.78 10.10
C ASP A 487 -1.95 12.04 9.25
N PHE A 488 -1.71 11.88 7.94
CA PHE A 488 -1.61 13.02 7.02
C PHE A 488 -2.84 13.93 7.06
N GLU A 489 -4.04 13.36 7.04
CA GLU A 489 -5.27 14.15 7.10
C GLU A 489 -5.38 14.95 8.42
N MET A 490 -5.00 14.34 9.53
CA MET A 490 -4.98 15.03 10.82
C MET A 490 -3.85 16.08 10.91
N LEU A 491 -2.67 15.77 10.38
CA LEU A 491 -1.56 16.70 10.30
C LEU A 491 -1.89 17.92 9.41
N ALA A 492 -2.59 17.70 8.28
CA ALA A 492 -3.04 18.77 7.41
C ALA A 492 -4.02 19.71 8.13
N GLN A 493 -4.95 19.17 8.93
CA GLN A 493 -5.83 19.97 9.77
C GLN A 493 -5.03 20.77 10.81
N LEU A 494 -4.11 20.11 11.51
CA LEU A 494 -3.28 20.77 12.52
C LEU A 494 -2.37 21.86 11.92
N LYS A 495 -1.81 21.62 10.75
CA LYS A 495 -0.97 22.61 10.04
C LYS A 495 -1.71 23.90 9.73
N ILE A 496 -3.01 23.81 9.41
CA ILE A 496 -3.89 24.98 9.22
C ILE A 496 -4.21 25.67 10.56
N LEU A 497 -4.51 24.88 11.60
CA LEU A 497 -4.92 25.41 12.91
C LEU A 497 -3.74 26.00 13.69
N ASN A 498 -2.62 25.28 13.72
CA ASN A 498 -1.43 25.67 14.46
C ASN A 498 -0.16 25.09 13.84
N PRO A 499 0.45 25.79 12.86
CA PRO A 499 1.64 25.30 12.14
C PRO A 499 2.85 25.08 13.08
N THR A 500 2.97 25.83 14.16
CA THR A 500 4.08 25.68 15.11
C THR A 500 3.98 24.33 15.84
N ILE A 501 2.81 23.99 16.39
CA ILE A 501 2.60 22.69 17.05
C ILE A 501 2.70 21.54 16.05
N HIS A 502 2.20 21.73 14.81
CA HIS A 502 2.39 20.77 13.74
C HIS A 502 3.89 20.43 13.53
N ASP A 503 4.72 21.46 13.35
CA ASP A 503 6.16 21.27 13.10
C ASP A 503 6.87 20.66 14.32
N GLU A 504 6.51 21.07 15.53
CA GLU A 504 7.03 20.47 16.78
C GLU A 504 6.73 18.98 16.83
N ILE A 505 5.48 18.56 16.62
CA ILE A 505 5.06 17.14 16.66
C ILE A 505 5.77 16.36 15.55
N VAL A 506 5.75 16.84 14.31
CA VAL A 506 6.38 16.14 13.18
C VAL A 506 7.87 15.92 13.43
N ASN A 507 8.59 16.94 13.91
CA ASN A 507 10.02 16.87 14.12
C ASN A 507 10.43 15.98 15.31
N THR A 508 9.49 15.53 16.17
CA THR A 508 9.81 14.56 17.24
C THR A 508 10.14 13.17 16.71
N ILE A 509 9.59 12.78 15.57
CA ILE A 509 9.70 11.41 15.05
C ILE A 509 10.12 11.31 13.58
N PHE A 510 10.03 12.40 12.82
CA PHE A 510 10.38 12.40 11.40
C PHE A 510 11.25 13.60 11.03
N THR A 511 12.53 13.37 10.76
CA THR A 511 13.48 14.39 10.31
C THR A 511 13.48 14.48 8.77
N GLN A 512 13.67 13.35 8.09
CA GLN A 512 13.74 13.23 6.64
C GLN A 512 13.54 11.77 6.20
N TYR A 513 13.49 11.49 4.90
CA TYR A 513 13.17 10.17 4.34
C TYR A 513 14.12 9.03 4.73
N ASP A 514 15.29 9.33 5.26
CA ASP A 514 16.29 8.36 5.74
C ASP A 514 16.71 8.61 7.22
N ASP A 515 15.96 9.46 7.94
CA ASP A 515 16.18 9.77 9.35
C ASP A 515 14.83 9.99 10.07
N TYR A 516 14.39 8.98 10.81
CA TYR A 516 13.10 8.90 11.48
C TYR A 516 13.14 7.91 12.65
N GLU A 517 12.18 8.02 13.56
CA GLU A 517 12.06 7.12 14.71
C GLU A 517 11.48 5.76 14.31
N THR A 518 12.13 4.67 14.71
CA THR A 518 11.68 3.29 14.43
C THR A 518 10.94 2.64 15.61
N ASN A 519 10.92 3.29 16.76
CA ASN A 519 10.23 2.79 17.94
C ASN A 519 8.73 3.09 17.89
N VAL A 520 7.91 2.04 17.84
CA VAL A 520 6.45 2.14 17.76
C VAL A 520 5.84 2.92 18.93
N SER A 521 6.35 2.74 20.17
CA SER A 521 5.81 3.46 21.33
C SER A 521 6.07 4.98 21.23
N LYS A 522 7.21 5.41 20.72
CA LYS A 522 7.49 6.84 20.51
C LYS A 522 6.59 7.42 19.39
N TYR A 523 6.37 6.68 18.32
CA TYR A 523 5.40 7.07 17.30
C TYR A 523 4.00 7.23 17.91
N ARG A 524 3.54 6.28 18.75
CA ARG A 524 2.21 6.37 19.39
C ARG A 524 2.09 7.59 20.31
N VAL A 525 3.17 7.96 21.01
CA VAL A 525 3.21 9.22 21.79
C VAL A 525 3.01 10.43 20.88
N ALA A 526 3.69 10.51 19.75
CA ALA A 526 3.53 11.61 18.80
C ALA A 526 2.12 11.63 18.17
N LYS A 527 1.57 10.48 17.79
CA LYS A 527 0.18 10.36 17.29
C LYS A 527 -0.84 10.79 18.33
N LYS A 528 -0.65 10.42 19.60
CA LYS A 528 -1.50 10.86 20.71
C LYS A 528 -1.45 12.38 20.88
N ALA A 529 -0.26 12.98 20.81
CA ALA A 529 -0.09 14.44 20.86
C ALA A 529 -0.81 15.13 19.67
N LEU A 530 -0.73 14.56 18.47
CA LEU A 530 -1.46 15.03 17.28
C LEU A 530 -2.97 15.03 17.54
N MET A 531 -3.53 13.92 18.02
CA MET A 531 -4.97 13.83 18.33
C MET A 531 -5.41 14.79 19.44
N GLN A 532 -4.55 15.02 20.44
CA GLN A 532 -4.81 15.99 21.51
C GLN A 532 -4.76 17.45 21.01
N ALA A 533 -3.86 17.77 20.08
CA ALA A 533 -3.76 19.12 19.51
C ALA A 533 -4.95 19.47 18.58
N LEU A 534 -5.76 18.49 18.20
CA LEU A 534 -7.00 18.65 17.40
C LEU A 534 -8.29 18.65 18.28
N GLN A 535 -8.15 18.63 19.61
CA GLN A 535 -9.28 18.78 20.54
C GLN A 535 -9.69 20.27 20.69
#